data_79f2ca07c51ea23510b25ee2948512f0
#
_entry.id   79f2ca07c51ea23510b25ee2948512f0
#
_cell.length_a   1.000
_cell.length_b   1.000
_cell.length_c   1.000
_cell.angle_alpha   90.00
_cell.angle_beta   90.00
_cell.angle_gamma   90.00
#
_symmetry.space_group_name_H-M   'P 1'
#
loop_
_entity.id
_entity.type
_entity.pdbx_description
1 polymer ?
#
loop_
_entity_poly.entity_id
_entity_poly.type
_entity_poly.pdbx_seq_one_letter_code
_entity_poly.pdbx_strand_id
1 'polypeptide(L)'
;VKVNTPGSVSEIKVPETNVLNILVGNDGKIFMSMDKTTDTQTALSSITDQFGISLTAAQQKAFLDDPMWGVPMQKLQAYLSLDKNTRPAERNTDGVPAAPVPGKTGDAAMSEFQLWVKAAKDANPDAKIAIKADENTPYKTVKKIMSELQDMNENRYYLITQYKKAED
;
A
#
# COMPACT_ATOMS: atom_id res chain seq x y z
N VAL A 1 -26.38 -12.98 13.75
CA VAL A 1 -26.08 -12.57 13.44
C VAL A 1 -25.57 -11.97 13.00
N LYS A 2 -25.41 -11.77 12.90
CA LYS A 2 -24.84 -11.29 12.36
C LYS A 2 -24.47 -10.32 12.46
N VAL A 3 -24.05 -10.13 12.66
CA VAL A 3 -23.67 -9.37 12.69
C VAL A 3 -23.29 -8.63 12.44
N ASN A 4 -22.98 -8.37 12.40
CA ASN A 4 -22.57 -7.66 12.11
C ASN A 4 -22.47 -6.71 12.05
N THR A 5 -22.29 -6.61 11.97
CA THR A 5 -22.16 -5.78 11.86
C THR A 5 -22.26 -4.96 11.37
N PRO A 6 -22.02 -4.79 11.93
CA PRO A 6 -22.64 -3.71 11.47
C PRO A 6 -22.78 -3.75 10.05
N GLY A 7 -23.66 -4.24 9.80
CA GLY A 7 -24.02 -4.29 8.49
C GLY A 7 -23.65 -3.06 7.73
N SER A 8 -23.30 -2.07 8.48
CA SER A 8 -22.84 -0.84 7.90
C SER A 8 -21.73 -1.08 6.87
N VAL A 9 -20.83 -2.00 7.16
CA VAL A 9 -19.74 -2.29 6.22
C VAL A 9 -20.32 -2.86 4.92
N SER A 10 -21.29 -3.73 5.01
CA SER A 10 -21.86 -4.34 3.82
C SER A 10 -22.65 -3.36 2.97
N GLU A 11 -23.03 -2.24 3.55
CA GLU A 11 -23.77 -1.22 2.81
C GLU A 11 -22.86 -0.24 2.10
N ILE A 12 -21.59 -0.22 2.45
CA ILE A 12 -20.62 0.66 1.83
C ILE A 12 -20.00 -0.08 0.66
N LYS A 13 -20.28 0.40 -0.52
CA LYS A 13 -19.70 -0.21 -1.70
C LYS A 13 -18.33 0.37 -1.96
N VAL A 14 -17.32 -0.47 -1.84
CA VAL A 14 -15.96 -0.05 -2.15
C VAL A 14 -15.78 -0.17 -3.65
N PRO A 15 -15.26 0.85 -4.30
CA PRO A 15 -15.02 0.77 -5.74
C PRO A 15 -14.07 -0.38 -6.05
N GLU A 16 -14.28 -1.02 -7.19
CA GLU A 16 -13.39 -2.08 -7.66
C GLU A 16 -12.45 -1.59 -8.75
N THR A 17 -12.71 -0.40 -9.28
CA THR A 17 -11.86 0.23 -10.28
C THR A 17 -11.41 1.59 -9.77
N ASN A 18 -10.28 2.05 -10.27
CA ASN A 18 -9.67 3.31 -9.84
C ASN A 18 -9.43 3.30 -8.33
N VAL A 19 -8.79 2.24 -7.83
CA VAL A 19 -8.59 2.05 -6.40
C VAL A 19 -7.12 1.88 -6.09
N LEU A 20 -6.69 2.58 -5.06
CA LEU A 20 -5.41 2.31 -4.40
C LEU A 20 -5.74 1.54 -3.13
N ASN A 21 -5.34 0.28 -3.09
CA ASN A 21 -5.56 -0.56 -1.93
C ASN A 21 -4.37 -0.48 -0.99
N ILE A 22 -4.65 -0.28 0.29
CA ILE A 22 -3.65 -0.31 1.35
C ILE A 22 -4.01 -1.46 2.26
N LEU A 23 -3.17 -2.49 2.26
CA LEU A 23 -3.43 -3.70 3.03
C LEU A 23 -2.56 -3.68 4.28
N VAL A 24 -3.17 -3.86 5.42
CA VAL A 24 -2.49 -3.79 6.72
C VAL A 24 -2.63 -5.13 7.40
N GLY A 25 -1.50 -5.80 7.62
CA GLY A 25 -1.50 -7.06 8.31
C GLY A 25 -1.55 -6.89 9.82
N ASN A 26 -1.84 -7.99 10.52
CA ASN A 26 -1.91 -7.95 11.98
C ASN A 26 -0.54 -7.69 12.63
N ASP A 27 0.53 -7.87 11.87
CA ASP A 27 1.89 -7.56 12.30
C ASP A 27 2.29 -6.12 12.01
N GLY A 28 1.37 -5.33 11.45
CA GLY A 28 1.62 -3.93 11.13
C GLY A 28 2.28 -3.68 9.79
N LYS A 29 2.56 -4.72 9.03
CA LYS A 29 3.17 -4.54 7.71
C LYS A 29 2.15 -4.00 6.73
N ILE A 30 2.60 -3.12 5.84
CA ILE A 30 1.75 -2.45 4.88
C ILE A 30 2.12 -2.90 3.47
N PHE A 31 1.10 -3.28 2.71
CA PHE A 31 1.25 -3.61 1.31
C PHE A 31 0.27 -2.78 0.51
N MET A 32 0.59 -2.54 -0.75
CA MET A 32 -0.23 -1.67 -1.58
C MET A 32 -0.46 -2.33 -2.94
N SER A 33 -1.56 -1.96 -3.56
CA SER A 33 -1.84 -2.41 -4.93
C SER A 33 -2.75 -1.40 -5.61
N MET A 34 -2.68 -1.38 -6.94
CA MET A 34 -3.59 -0.59 -7.77
C MET A 34 -4.20 -1.51 -8.81
N ASP A 35 -5.43 -1.23 -9.16
CA ASP A 35 -6.15 -2.09 -10.12
C ASP A 35 -5.66 -1.94 -11.55
N LYS A 36 -5.05 -0.80 -11.91
CA LYS A 36 -4.56 -0.58 -13.26
C LYS A 36 -3.05 -0.69 -13.32
N THR A 37 -2.56 -1.62 -14.15
CA THR A 37 -1.12 -1.82 -14.32
C THR A 37 -0.42 -0.56 -14.81
N THR A 38 -1.08 0.20 -15.69
CA THR A 38 -0.49 1.44 -16.20
C THR A 38 -0.30 2.46 -15.09
N ASP A 39 -1.23 2.55 -14.15
CA ASP A 39 -1.10 3.46 -13.02
C ASP A 39 0.02 3.00 -12.10
N THR A 40 0.12 1.71 -11.86
CA THR A 40 1.20 1.14 -11.04
C THR A 40 2.56 1.45 -11.67
N GLN A 41 2.67 1.29 -12.98
CA GLN A 41 3.92 1.56 -13.68
C GLN A 41 4.30 3.05 -13.57
N THR A 42 3.34 3.93 -13.73
CA THR A 42 3.58 5.37 -13.62
C THR A 42 4.03 5.74 -12.21
N ALA A 43 3.35 5.18 -11.20
CA ALA A 43 3.72 5.43 -9.81
C ALA A 43 5.11 4.90 -9.49
N LEU A 44 5.43 3.70 -9.98
CA LEU A 44 6.75 3.11 -9.78
C LEU A 44 7.84 3.99 -10.39
N SER A 45 7.65 4.45 -11.62
CA SER A 45 8.63 5.31 -12.28
C SER A 45 8.83 6.60 -11.50
N SER A 46 7.75 7.19 -11.01
CA SER A 46 7.82 8.43 -10.27
C SER A 46 8.63 8.27 -8.98
N ILE A 47 8.34 7.22 -8.21
CA ILE A 47 9.00 7.05 -6.92
C ILE A 47 10.46 6.59 -7.08
N THR A 48 10.75 5.75 -8.07
CA THR A 48 12.12 5.34 -8.31
C THR A 48 12.97 6.53 -8.77
N ASP A 49 12.41 7.43 -9.56
CA ASP A 49 13.10 8.65 -9.94
C ASP A 49 13.46 9.49 -8.71
N GLN A 50 12.54 9.60 -7.76
CA GLN A 50 12.79 10.37 -6.54
C GLN A 50 13.93 9.77 -5.72
N PHE A 51 14.10 8.46 -5.76
CA PHE A 51 15.13 7.77 -4.98
C PHE A 51 16.40 7.51 -5.79
N GLY A 52 16.45 7.98 -7.05
CA GLY A 52 17.60 7.75 -7.87
C GLY A 52 17.85 6.30 -8.26
N ILE A 53 16.78 5.52 -8.33
CA ILE A 53 16.85 4.10 -8.65
C ILE A 53 16.48 3.90 -10.11
N SER A 54 17.32 3.16 -10.85
CA SER A 54 17.04 2.80 -12.23
C SER A 54 16.75 1.30 -12.30
N LEU A 55 15.53 0.96 -12.69
CA LEU A 55 15.14 -0.44 -12.83
C LEU A 55 15.24 -0.88 -14.29
N THR A 56 15.72 -2.10 -14.50
CA THR A 56 15.70 -2.68 -15.85
C THR A 56 14.27 -3.03 -16.24
N ALA A 57 14.07 -3.28 -17.53
CA ALA A 57 12.75 -3.69 -18.01
C ALA A 57 12.29 -4.98 -17.31
N ALA A 58 13.21 -5.92 -17.07
CA ALA A 58 12.87 -7.15 -16.38
C ALA A 58 12.47 -6.90 -14.93
N GLN A 59 13.15 -5.97 -14.25
CA GLN A 59 12.80 -5.62 -12.88
C GLN A 59 11.44 -4.93 -12.82
N GLN A 60 11.15 -4.04 -13.76
CA GLN A 60 9.84 -3.40 -13.82
C GLN A 60 8.74 -4.42 -14.05
N LYS A 61 8.98 -5.37 -14.95
CA LYS A 61 8.00 -6.42 -15.21
C LYS A 61 7.77 -7.26 -13.96
N ALA A 62 8.83 -7.60 -13.24
CA ALA A 62 8.70 -8.38 -12.01
C ALA A 62 7.83 -7.66 -10.99
N PHE A 63 8.00 -6.36 -10.87
CA PHE A 63 7.18 -5.56 -9.96
C PHE A 63 5.71 -5.59 -10.39
N LEU A 64 5.46 -5.39 -11.68
CA LEU A 64 4.08 -5.32 -12.19
C LEU A 64 3.38 -6.67 -12.19
N ASP A 65 4.12 -7.77 -12.20
CA ASP A 65 3.54 -9.09 -12.15
C ASP A 65 3.04 -9.48 -10.77
N ASP A 66 3.53 -8.82 -9.73
CA ASP A 66 3.09 -9.11 -8.36
C ASP A 66 1.73 -8.47 -8.10
N PRO A 67 0.83 -9.16 -7.38
CA PRO A 67 -0.50 -8.60 -7.09
C PRO A 67 -0.48 -7.43 -6.12
N MET A 68 0.60 -7.27 -5.37
CA MET A 68 0.76 -6.15 -4.44
C MET A 68 2.25 -5.94 -4.20
N TRP A 69 2.61 -4.79 -3.66
CA TRP A 69 4.00 -4.51 -3.34
C TRP A 69 4.13 -4.06 -1.90
N GLY A 70 5.31 -4.24 -1.34
CA GLY A 70 5.57 -3.89 0.05
C GLY A 70 7.03 -4.08 0.39
N VAL A 71 7.93 -3.53 -0.43
CA VAL A 71 9.37 -3.67 -0.22
C VAL A 71 9.95 -2.27 0.01
N PRO A 72 10.74 -2.08 1.09
CA PRO A 72 11.42 -0.80 1.29
C PRO A 72 12.26 -0.42 0.08
N MET A 73 12.31 0.86 -0.24
CA MET A 73 13.02 1.31 -1.43
C MET A 73 14.48 0.88 -1.45
N GLN A 74 15.12 0.81 -0.28
CA GLN A 74 16.51 0.36 -0.18
C GLN A 74 16.70 -1.07 -0.66
N LYS A 75 15.66 -1.88 -0.57
CA LYS A 75 15.73 -3.30 -0.90
C LYS A 75 15.04 -3.63 -2.21
N LEU A 76 14.39 -2.66 -2.82
CA LEU A 76 13.53 -2.92 -3.98
C LEU A 76 14.30 -3.48 -5.15
N GLN A 77 15.41 -2.85 -5.53
CA GLN A 77 16.17 -3.28 -6.68
C GLN A 77 16.74 -4.68 -6.50
N ALA A 78 17.30 -4.95 -5.32
CA ALA A 78 17.83 -6.28 -5.03
C ALA A 78 16.72 -7.32 -5.03
N TYR A 79 15.57 -6.99 -4.45
CA TYR A 79 14.42 -7.89 -4.42
C TYR A 79 13.97 -8.25 -5.84
N LEU A 80 13.85 -7.25 -6.71
CA LEU A 80 13.39 -7.45 -8.08
C LEU A 80 14.44 -8.14 -8.96
N SER A 81 15.70 -8.17 -8.51
CA SER A 81 16.76 -8.88 -9.22
C SER A 81 16.76 -10.38 -8.93
N LEU A 82 16.03 -10.81 -7.90
CA LEU A 82 15.96 -12.21 -7.57
C LEU A 82 15.15 -12.97 -8.62
N ASP A 83 15.54 -14.22 -8.86
CA ASP A 83 14.81 -15.09 -9.76
C ASP A 83 13.40 -15.31 -9.21
N LYS A 84 12.43 -15.42 -10.09
CA LYS A 84 11.03 -15.58 -9.72
C LYS A 84 10.86 -16.75 -8.75
N ASN A 85 11.62 -17.83 -8.93
CA ASN A 85 11.49 -19.03 -8.11
C ASN A 85 12.12 -18.88 -6.73
N THR A 86 13.04 -17.92 -6.57
CA THR A 86 13.73 -17.70 -5.29
C THR A 86 13.26 -16.45 -4.57
N ARG A 87 12.53 -15.58 -5.28
CA ARG A 87 12.04 -14.35 -4.70
C ARG A 87 10.93 -14.65 -3.69
N PRO A 88 11.02 -14.14 -2.46
CA PRO A 88 9.95 -14.36 -1.49
C PRO A 88 8.63 -13.79 -2.00
N ALA A 89 7.53 -14.39 -1.59
CA ALA A 89 6.23 -13.83 -1.90
C ALA A 89 6.13 -12.43 -1.31
N GLU A 90 5.39 -11.55 -1.96
CA GLU A 90 5.31 -10.14 -1.56
C GLU A 90 4.90 -9.98 -0.10
N ARG A 91 4.03 -10.85 0.42
CA ARG A 91 3.58 -10.76 1.81
C ARG A 91 4.66 -11.15 2.81
N ASN A 92 5.74 -11.76 2.35
CA ASN A 92 6.86 -12.14 3.21
C ASN A 92 7.97 -11.10 3.21
N THR A 93 7.75 -9.98 2.54
CA THR A 93 8.71 -8.88 2.56
C THR A 93 8.44 -7.99 3.78
N ASP A 94 9.25 -6.97 3.94
CA ASP A 94 9.18 -6.10 5.13
C ASP A 94 8.00 -5.15 5.15
N GLY A 95 7.29 -5.00 4.04
CA GLY A 95 6.23 -4.03 3.92
C GLY A 95 6.75 -2.64 3.57
N VAL A 96 5.83 -1.74 3.27
CA VAL A 96 6.16 -0.36 2.96
C VAL A 96 6.38 0.40 4.28
N PRO A 97 7.55 1.04 4.47
CA PRO A 97 7.78 1.79 5.72
C PRO A 97 6.83 2.98 5.84
N ALA A 98 6.24 3.13 7.01
CA ALA A 98 5.26 4.18 7.29
C ALA A 98 5.69 5.05 8.47
N ALA A 99 6.96 5.36 8.58
CA ALA A 99 7.46 6.24 9.62
C ALA A 99 8.15 7.44 8.96
N PRO A 100 7.91 8.64 9.47
CA PRO A 100 8.60 9.81 8.95
C PRO A 100 10.12 9.65 9.08
N VAL A 101 10.84 10.29 8.17
CA VAL A 101 12.30 10.25 8.23
C VAL A 101 12.76 11.07 9.44
N PRO A 102 13.53 10.46 10.36
CA PRO A 102 13.96 11.20 11.57
C PRO A 102 14.81 12.42 11.23
N GLY A 103 14.57 13.50 11.93
CA GLY A 103 15.35 14.72 11.78
C GLY A 103 15.03 15.53 10.55
N LYS A 104 14.01 15.14 9.79
CA LYS A 104 13.58 15.88 8.61
C LYS A 104 12.20 16.48 8.84
N THR A 105 11.86 17.50 8.07
CA THR A 105 10.56 18.15 8.15
C THR A 105 10.01 18.36 6.74
N GLY A 106 8.71 18.61 6.65
CA GLY A 106 8.04 18.85 5.38
C GLY A 106 8.12 17.63 4.47
N ASP A 107 8.27 17.88 3.18
CA ASP A 107 8.30 16.79 2.21
C ASP A 107 9.46 15.82 2.42
N ALA A 108 10.58 16.32 2.96
CA ALA A 108 11.73 15.47 3.23
C ALA A 108 11.46 14.47 4.36
N ALA A 109 10.46 14.73 5.19
CA ALA A 109 10.09 13.84 6.30
C ALA A 109 9.04 12.81 5.90
N MET A 110 8.48 12.87 4.69
CA MET A 110 7.44 11.95 4.28
C MET A 110 7.96 10.52 4.31
N SER A 111 7.12 9.62 4.85
CA SER A 111 7.45 8.20 4.85
C SER A 111 7.37 7.65 3.43
N GLU A 112 7.97 6.47 3.21
CA GLU A 112 7.83 5.82 1.91
C GLU A 112 6.37 5.52 1.61
N PHE A 113 5.59 5.18 2.62
CA PHE A 113 4.16 4.99 2.46
C PHE A 113 3.49 6.24 1.87
N GLN A 114 3.77 7.40 2.46
CA GLN A 114 3.20 8.65 1.97
C GLN A 114 3.66 8.96 0.56
N LEU A 115 4.93 8.70 0.26
CA LEU A 115 5.45 8.93 -1.08
C LEU A 115 4.79 8.02 -2.11
N TRP A 116 4.52 6.77 -1.74
CA TRP A 116 3.79 5.86 -2.63
C TRP A 116 2.37 6.34 -2.86
N VAL A 117 1.67 6.80 -1.80
CA VAL A 117 0.32 7.32 -1.95
C VAL A 117 0.33 8.54 -2.88
N LYS A 118 1.29 9.41 -2.69
CA LYS A 118 1.41 10.59 -3.56
C LYS A 118 1.65 10.18 -5.01
N ALA A 119 2.58 9.26 -5.24
CA ALA A 119 2.88 8.79 -6.59
C ALA A 119 1.66 8.15 -7.23
N ALA A 120 0.92 7.35 -6.46
CA ALA A 120 -0.29 6.68 -6.97
C ALA A 120 -1.38 7.70 -7.31
N LYS A 121 -1.59 8.68 -6.46
CA LYS A 121 -2.60 9.71 -6.71
C LYS A 121 -2.20 10.62 -7.86
N ASP A 122 -0.92 10.87 -8.03
CA ASP A 122 -0.45 11.64 -9.19
C ASP A 122 -0.64 10.85 -10.48
N ALA A 123 -0.46 9.53 -10.42
CA ALA A 123 -0.67 8.66 -11.59
C ALA A 123 -2.15 8.57 -11.94
N ASN A 124 -3.03 8.61 -10.93
CA ASN A 124 -4.48 8.54 -11.16
C ASN A 124 -5.17 9.39 -10.10
N PRO A 125 -5.40 10.69 -10.39
CA PRO A 125 -6.04 11.57 -9.41
C PRO A 125 -7.44 11.14 -9.00
N ASP A 126 -8.10 10.32 -9.80
CA ASP A 126 -9.43 9.83 -9.49
C ASP A 126 -9.40 8.57 -8.62
N ALA A 127 -8.22 8.06 -8.30
CA ALA A 127 -8.12 6.84 -7.51
C ALA A 127 -8.70 7.07 -6.11
N LYS A 128 -9.50 6.10 -5.67
CA LYS A 128 -10.02 6.09 -4.31
C LYS A 128 -9.08 5.27 -3.45
N ILE A 129 -8.96 5.65 -2.19
CA ILE A 129 -8.10 4.95 -1.25
C ILE A 129 -8.95 4.00 -0.43
N ALA A 130 -8.54 2.73 -0.36
CA ALA A 130 -9.21 1.73 0.47
C ALA A 130 -8.18 1.11 1.41
N ILE A 131 -8.43 1.22 2.70
CA ILE A 131 -7.59 0.61 3.73
C ILE A 131 -8.25 -0.69 4.14
N LYS A 132 -7.55 -1.80 3.92
CA LYS A 132 -8.06 -3.13 4.27
C LYS A 132 -7.21 -3.69 5.39
N ALA A 133 -7.78 -3.82 6.56
CA ALA A 133 -7.08 -4.30 7.74
C ALA A 133 -7.58 -5.66 8.16
N ASP A 134 -6.65 -6.52 8.59
CA ASP A 134 -7.01 -7.80 9.20
C ASP A 134 -7.77 -7.51 10.49
N GLU A 135 -8.72 -8.39 10.84
CA GLU A 135 -9.51 -8.20 12.06
C GLU A 135 -8.66 -8.15 13.32
N ASN A 136 -7.49 -8.77 13.28
CA ASN A 136 -6.60 -8.81 14.43
C ASN A 136 -5.58 -7.67 14.43
N THR A 137 -5.69 -6.74 13.49
CA THR A 137 -4.78 -5.60 13.42
C THR A 137 -5.09 -4.64 14.56
N PRO A 138 -4.09 -4.28 15.36
CA PRO A 138 -4.35 -3.31 16.44
C PRO A 138 -4.84 -1.98 15.89
N TYR A 139 -5.82 -1.39 16.55
CA TYR A 139 -6.38 -0.13 16.08
C TYR A 139 -5.32 0.96 15.96
N LYS A 140 -4.34 0.98 16.87
CA LYS A 140 -3.30 2.01 16.82
C LYS A 140 -2.50 1.95 15.52
N THR A 141 -2.35 0.76 14.94
CA THR A 141 -1.66 0.59 13.66
C THR A 141 -2.47 1.22 12.54
N VAL A 142 -3.77 0.94 12.52
CA VAL A 142 -4.66 1.52 11.50
C VAL A 142 -4.74 3.02 11.68
N LYS A 143 -4.81 3.48 12.93
CA LYS A 143 -4.89 4.91 13.23
C LYS A 143 -3.66 5.65 12.74
N LYS A 144 -2.48 5.02 12.86
CA LYS A 144 -1.24 5.62 12.37
C LYS A 144 -1.31 5.83 10.86
N ILE A 145 -1.83 4.84 10.13
CA ILE A 145 -1.96 4.94 8.69
C ILE A 145 -2.93 6.06 8.31
N MET A 146 -4.07 6.12 9.00
CA MET A 146 -5.03 7.18 8.77
C MET A 146 -4.41 8.55 9.05
N SER A 147 -3.61 8.65 10.12
CA SER A 147 -2.94 9.88 10.47
C SER A 147 -1.96 10.32 9.39
N GLU A 148 -1.21 9.38 8.81
CA GLU A 148 -0.28 9.71 7.74
C GLU A 148 -1.00 10.18 6.48
N LEU A 149 -2.16 9.60 6.19
CA LEU A 149 -2.97 10.08 5.08
C LEU A 149 -3.49 11.49 5.34
N GLN A 150 -3.95 11.75 6.55
CA GLN A 150 -4.44 13.08 6.91
C GLN A 150 -3.33 14.13 6.84
N ASP A 151 -2.11 13.75 7.22
CA ASP A 151 -0.96 14.65 7.17
C ASP A 151 -0.64 15.11 5.75
N MET A 152 -1.04 14.35 4.76
CA MET A 152 -0.84 14.73 3.36
C MET A 152 -2.16 15.15 2.70
N ASN A 153 -3.16 15.47 3.50
CA ASN A 153 -4.48 15.95 3.06
C ASN A 153 -5.27 14.94 2.26
N GLU A 154 -4.99 13.64 2.46
CA GLU A 154 -5.81 12.58 1.88
C GLU A 154 -6.81 12.17 2.95
N ASN A 155 -7.93 12.89 3.01
CA ASN A 155 -8.89 12.74 4.08
C ASN A 155 -10.08 11.86 3.73
N ARG A 156 -10.12 11.34 2.52
CA ARG A 156 -11.22 10.50 2.07
C ARG A 156 -10.69 9.12 1.73
N TYR A 157 -11.16 8.11 2.45
CA TYR A 157 -10.76 6.74 2.23
C TYR A 157 -11.85 5.82 2.77
N TYR A 158 -11.83 4.59 2.28
CA TYR A 158 -12.70 3.53 2.77
C TYR A 158 -11.89 2.69 3.75
N LEU A 159 -12.46 2.39 4.91
CA LEU A 159 -11.81 1.54 5.89
C LEU A 159 -12.60 0.24 6.00
N ILE A 160 -11.94 -0.87 5.69
CA ILE A 160 -12.55 -2.18 5.69
C ILE A 160 -11.77 -3.09 6.62
N THR A 161 -12.45 -3.67 7.59
CA THR A 161 -11.86 -4.67 8.46
C THR A 161 -12.28 -6.04 7.94
N GLN A 162 -11.30 -6.91 7.69
CA GLN A 162 -11.59 -8.25 7.21
C GLN A 162 -11.73 -9.17 8.39
N TYR A 163 -12.91 -9.76 8.54
CA TYR A 163 -13.17 -10.66 9.62
C TYR A 163 -12.86 -12.08 9.19
N LYS A 164 -12.23 -12.83 10.09
CA LYS A 164 -12.08 -14.24 9.87
C LYS A 164 -13.47 -14.86 9.93
N LYS A 165 -13.71 -15.77 9.03
CA LYS A 165 -14.92 -16.56 9.14
C LYS A 165 -14.71 -17.54 10.27
N ALA A 166 -15.62 -17.53 11.13
CA ALA A 166 -15.58 -18.51 12.20
C ALA A 166 -15.77 -19.85 11.62
N GLU A 167 -15.70 -20.12 11.16
CA GLU A 167 -15.90 -20.96 10.58
C GLU A 167 -16.60 -21.35 10.30
N ASP A 168 -16.72 -20.97 10.27
CA ASP A 168 -17.53 -20.99 9.82
C ASP A 168 -17.64 -21.81 9.64
#